data_001ea364a5eb1fee6065c7309e67e38c
#
_entry.id   001ea364a5eb1fee6065c7309e67e38c
#
_cell.length_a   1.000
_cell.length_b   1.000
_cell.length_c   1.000
_cell.angle_alpha   90.00
_cell.angle_beta   90.00
_cell.angle_gamma   90.00
#
_symmetry.space_group_name_H-M   'P 1'
#
loop_
_entity.id
_entity.type
_entity.pdbx_description
1 polymer ?
#
loop_
_entity_poly.entity_id
_entity_poly.type
_entity_poly.pdbx_seq_one_letter_code
_entity_poly.pdbx_strand_id
1 'polypeptide(L)'
;MRYAIVFSSKTGNTKLLADTLHDNLPQDACSYFGAPDPAALDADTLYVGFWTDKGTADAAILEFLEQLHGKKVFLFGTAGFGGSEGYFNKILKTVQKSLDRSNTLIGSFMCQGKMPLSVRQRYQAMKKQPIHMPN
;
A
#
# COMPACT_ATOMS: atom_id res chain seq x y z
N MET A 1 2.36 17.34 -8.65
CA MET A 1 2.82 16.02 -8.13
C MET A 1 1.76 14.97 -8.41
N ARG A 2 2.16 13.87 -8.99
CA ARG A 2 1.24 12.78 -9.34
C ARG A 2 1.45 11.60 -8.43
N TYR A 3 0.36 10.89 -8.15
CA TYR A 3 0.44 9.64 -7.43
C TYR A 3 -0.26 8.53 -8.21
N ALA A 4 0.15 7.30 -7.94
CA ALA A 4 -0.51 6.11 -8.48
C ALA A 4 -0.87 5.18 -7.31
N ILE A 5 -1.96 4.45 -7.46
CA ILE A 5 -2.34 3.40 -6.51
C ILE A 5 -2.24 2.08 -7.26
N VAL A 6 -1.30 1.25 -6.85
CA VAL A 6 -1.03 -0.03 -7.48
C VAL A 6 -1.27 -1.11 -6.44
N PHE A 7 -2.08 -2.09 -6.77
CA PHE A 7 -2.41 -3.13 -5.80
C PHE A 7 -2.65 -4.48 -6.45
N SER A 8 -2.48 -5.51 -5.65
CA SER A 8 -2.85 -6.87 -5.97
C SER A 8 -3.78 -7.36 -4.87
N SER A 9 -4.87 -8.01 -5.24
CA SER A 9 -5.87 -8.44 -4.27
C SER A 9 -6.35 -9.85 -4.60
N LYS A 10 -6.33 -10.73 -3.59
CA LYS A 10 -6.76 -12.10 -3.76
C LYS A 10 -8.24 -12.27 -3.41
N THR A 11 -8.67 -11.63 -2.33
CA THR A 11 -10.03 -11.80 -1.81
C THR A 11 -10.83 -10.50 -1.77
N GLY A 12 -10.26 -9.42 -2.30
CA GLY A 12 -10.92 -8.12 -2.31
C GLY A 12 -10.55 -7.22 -1.15
N ASN A 13 -9.84 -7.71 -0.14
CA ASN A 13 -9.52 -6.90 1.04
C ASN A 13 -8.52 -5.81 0.73
N THR A 14 -7.48 -6.12 -0.04
CA THR A 14 -6.49 -5.12 -0.46
C THR A 14 -7.15 -4.08 -1.37
N LYS A 15 -8.04 -4.53 -2.26
CA LYS A 15 -8.77 -3.61 -3.13
C LYS A 15 -9.61 -2.63 -2.33
N LEU A 16 -10.23 -3.09 -1.25
CA LEU A 16 -11.02 -2.21 -0.39
C LEU A 16 -10.17 -1.09 0.19
N LEU A 17 -8.95 -1.40 0.63
CA LEU A 17 -8.02 -0.39 1.10
C LEU A 17 -7.63 0.56 -0.02
N ALA A 18 -7.38 0.04 -1.21
CA ALA A 18 -7.02 0.86 -2.36
C ALA A 18 -8.15 1.80 -2.75
N ASP A 19 -9.38 1.31 -2.76
CA ASP A 19 -10.56 2.14 -3.06
C ASP A 19 -10.70 3.27 -2.04
N THR A 20 -10.46 2.96 -0.77
CA THR A 20 -10.57 3.95 0.29
C THR A 20 -9.50 5.03 0.14
N LEU A 21 -8.28 4.65 -0.19
CA LEU A 21 -7.23 5.63 -0.48
C LEU A 21 -7.62 6.52 -1.65
N HIS A 22 -8.09 5.94 -2.72
CA HIS A 22 -8.47 6.69 -3.92
C HIS A 22 -9.56 7.71 -3.61
N ASP A 23 -10.54 7.32 -2.78
CA ASP A 23 -11.63 8.21 -2.42
C ASP A 23 -11.18 9.41 -1.60
N ASN A 24 -10.00 9.36 -1.01
CA ASN A 24 -9.54 10.38 -0.07
C ASN A 24 -8.34 11.17 -0.53
N LEU A 25 -7.72 10.76 -1.61
CA LEU A 25 -6.62 11.50 -2.19
C LEU A 25 -7.15 12.36 -3.34
N PRO A 26 -6.45 13.45 -3.67
CA PRO A 26 -6.89 14.31 -4.78
C PRO A 26 -7.01 13.51 -6.07
N GLN A 27 -8.21 13.49 -6.65
CA GLN A 27 -8.47 12.63 -7.80
C GLN A 27 -7.78 13.14 -9.07
N ASP A 28 -7.65 14.44 -9.18
CA ASP A 28 -6.99 15.04 -10.34
C ASP A 28 -5.48 14.81 -10.35
N ALA A 29 -4.91 14.40 -9.24
CA ALA A 29 -3.48 14.06 -9.18
C ALA A 29 -3.23 12.55 -9.37
N CYS A 30 -4.29 11.75 -9.49
CA CYS A 30 -4.15 10.30 -9.66
C CYS A 30 -3.83 9.98 -11.11
N SER A 31 -2.64 9.45 -11.36
CA SER A 31 -2.22 9.11 -12.71
C SER A 31 -2.50 7.66 -13.07
N TYR A 32 -2.71 6.80 -12.09
CA TYR A 32 -2.98 5.40 -12.32
C TYR A 32 -3.63 4.77 -11.10
N PHE A 33 -4.56 3.84 -11.34
CA PHE A 33 -5.21 3.06 -10.29
C PHE A 33 -5.48 1.66 -10.85
N GLY A 34 -4.87 0.64 -10.25
CA GLY A 34 -5.10 -0.73 -10.70
C GLY A 34 -3.97 -1.68 -10.37
N ALA A 35 -3.93 -2.78 -11.11
CA ALA A 35 -2.91 -3.82 -10.96
C ALA A 35 -1.53 -3.30 -11.38
N PRO A 36 -0.45 -3.97 -10.97
CA PRO A 36 0.89 -3.57 -11.38
C PRO A 36 1.01 -3.44 -12.90
N ASP A 37 1.51 -2.27 -13.33
CA ASP A 37 1.60 -1.94 -14.74
C ASP A 37 2.65 -0.85 -14.92
N PRO A 38 3.44 -0.88 -16.01
CA PRO A 38 4.44 0.17 -16.25
C PRO A 38 3.86 1.59 -16.31
N ALA A 39 2.58 1.74 -16.64
CA ALA A 39 1.95 3.05 -16.67
C ALA A 39 1.99 3.75 -15.31
N ALA A 40 2.07 2.99 -14.22
CA ALA A 40 2.13 3.57 -12.87
C ALA A 40 3.48 4.23 -12.59
N LEU A 41 4.50 3.91 -13.35
CA LEU A 41 5.87 4.40 -13.09
C LEU A 41 6.03 5.89 -13.40
N ASP A 42 5.07 6.51 -14.06
CA ASP A 42 5.10 7.95 -14.29
C ASP A 42 4.84 8.77 -13.03
N ALA A 43 4.28 8.15 -12.00
CA ALA A 43 3.95 8.87 -10.78
C ALA A 43 5.17 9.11 -9.91
N ASP A 44 5.19 10.21 -9.18
CA ASP A 44 6.25 10.52 -8.21
C ASP A 44 6.06 9.75 -6.92
N THR A 45 4.81 9.53 -6.54
CA THR A 45 4.43 8.86 -5.32
C THR A 45 3.59 7.64 -5.64
N LEU A 46 3.92 6.52 -5.06
CA LEU A 46 3.20 5.28 -5.29
C LEU A 46 2.67 4.71 -3.98
N TYR A 47 1.38 4.46 -3.97
CA TYR A 47 0.71 3.74 -2.89
C TYR A 47 0.57 2.31 -3.37
N VAL A 48 1.35 1.41 -2.78
CA VAL A 48 1.45 0.03 -3.26
C VAL A 48 0.81 -0.92 -2.26
N GLY A 49 -0.20 -1.63 -2.72
CA GLY A 49 -0.99 -2.53 -1.87
C GLY A 49 -0.76 -3.99 -2.21
N PHE A 50 -0.63 -4.82 -1.19
CA PHE A 50 -0.35 -6.24 -1.37
C PHE A 50 -1.21 -7.10 -0.43
N TRP A 51 -1.36 -8.37 -0.78
CA TRP A 51 -1.82 -9.38 0.17
C TRP A 51 -0.62 -10.21 0.57
N THR A 52 -0.64 -10.68 1.81
CA THR A 52 0.50 -11.42 2.35
C THR A 52 0.48 -12.85 1.88
N ASP A 53 1.60 -13.29 1.33
CA ASP A 53 1.82 -14.66 0.89
C ASP A 53 3.11 -15.14 1.52
N LYS A 54 2.98 -16.10 2.44
CA LYS A 54 4.14 -16.73 3.11
C LYS A 54 5.09 -15.73 3.76
N GLY A 55 4.52 -14.73 4.43
CA GLY A 55 5.31 -13.77 5.22
C GLY A 55 5.86 -12.60 4.46
N THR A 56 5.48 -12.44 3.21
CA THR A 56 5.89 -11.28 2.39
C THR A 56 4.76 -10.89 1.45
N ALA A 57 4.97 -9.90 0.62
CA ALA A 57 3.99 -9.53 -0.38
C ALA A 57 3.89 -10.60 -1.47
N ASP A 58 2.75 -10.65 -2.14
CA ASP A 58 2.58 -11.53 -3.28
C ASP A 58 3.58 -11.18 -4.39
N ALA A 59 3.89 -12.18 -5.23
CA ALA A 59 4.96 -12.07 -6.21
C ALA A 59 4.80 -10.90 -7.17
N ALA A 60 3.57 -10.65 -7.61
CA ALA A 60 3.32 -9.55 -8.55
C ALA A 60 3.73 -8.20 -7.98
N ILE A 61 3.46 -7.98 -6.70
CA ILE A 61 3.84 -6.73 -6.04
C ILE A 61 5.34 -6.67 -5.80
N LEU A 62 5.97 -7.78 -5.41
CA LEU A 62 7.43 -7.78 -5.21
C LEU A 62 8.15 -7.42 -6.50
N GLU A 63 7.71 -7.97 -7.63
CA GLU A 63 8.30 -7.65 -8.93
C GLU A 63 8.09 -6.18 -9.29
N PHE A 64 6.92 -5.65 -8.99
CA PHE A 64 6.64 -4.25 -9.26
C PHE A 64 7.54 -3.33 -8.42
N LEU A 65 7.70 -3.64 -7.14
CA LEU A 65 8.54 -2.84 -6.25
C LEU A 65 9.99 -2.76 -6.73
N GLU A 66 10.48 -3.84 -7.31
CA GLU A 66 11.85 -3.87 -7.83
C GLU A 66 12.08 -2.94 -9.01
N GLN A 67 11.01 -2.50 -9.67
CA GLN A 67 11.09 -1.58 -10.79
C GLN A 67 11.11 -0.12 -10.38
N LEU A 68 10.88 0.18 -9.10
CA LEU A 68 10.77 1.55 -8.61
C LEU A 68 12.14 2.13 -8.28
N HIS A 69 12.39 3.34 -8.76
CA HIS A 69 13.64 4.06 -8.47
C HIS A 69 13.33 5.53 -8.27
N GLY A 70 13.83 6.08 -7.16
CA GLY A 70 13.67 7.50 -6.88
C GLY A 70 12.26 7.92 -6.57
N LYS A 71 11.43 7.00 -6.11
CA LYS A 71 10.02 7.27 -5.83
C LYS A 71 9.76 7.43 -4.35
N LYS A 72 8.66 8.09 -4.04
CA LYS A 72 8.08 8.07 -2.70
C LYS A 72 7.07 6.95 -2.66
N VAL A 73 7.19 6.06 -1.67
CA VAL A 73 6.38 4.84 -1.62
C VAL A 73 5.67 4.74 -0.29
N PHE A 74 4.39 4.46 -0.35
CA PHE A 74 3.57 4.10 0.81
C PHE A 74 3.12 2.66 0.61
N LEU A 75 3.39 1.80 1.59
CA LEU A 75 3.00 0.40 1.51
C LEU A 75 1.76 0.16 2.35
N PHE A 76 0.77 -0.53 1.79
CA PHE A 76 -0.37 -0.99 2.57
C PHE A 76 -0.62 -2.45 2.23
N GLY A 77 -1.05 -3.22 3.22
CA GLY A 77 -1.19 -4.64 3.00
C GLY A 77 -2.23 -5.29 3.88
N THR A 78 -2.60 -6.50 3.49
CA THR A 78 -3.50 -7.35 4.27
C THR A 78 -2.84 -8.69 4.54
N ALA A 79 -3.19 -9.29 5.69
CA ALA A 79 -2.74 -10.63 6.05
C ALA A 79 -3.95 -11.43 6.51
N GLY A 80 -4.00 -12.71 6.17
CA GLY A 80 -5.13 -13.55 6.50
C GLY A 80 -5.30 -13.81 7.99
N PHE A 81 -4.23 -13.72 8.75
CA PHE A 81 -4.24 -13.91 10.19
C PHE A 81 -3.01 -13.24 10.78
N GLY A 82 -2.87 -13.37 12.08
CA GLY A 82 -1.72 -12.80 12.77
C GLY A 82 -2.13 -11.65 13.65
N GLY A 83 -2.56 -10.57 13.08
CA GLY A 83 -3.15 -9.43 13.81
C GLY A 83 -2.25 -8.71 14.79
N SER A 84 -1.04 -9.19 15.07
CA SER A 84 -0.15 -8.52 16.00
C SER A 84 0.69 -7.50 15.25
N GLU A 85 0.99 -6.41 15.94
CA GLU A 85 1.82 -5.35 15.38
C GLU A 85 3.21 -5.86 15.02
N GLY A 86 3.78 -6.72 15.86
CA GLY A 86 5.10 -7.28 15.59
C GLY A 86 5.14 -8.12 14.33
N TYR A 87 4.08 -8.89 14.10
CA TYR A 87 3.99 -9.70 12.89
C TYR A 87 3.88 -8.82 11.64
N PHE A 88 3.03 -7.80 11.69
CA PHE A 88 2.88 -6.88 10.57
C PHE A 88 4.17 -6.13 10.27
N ASN A 89 4.88 -5.69 11.29
CA ASN A 89 6.15 -5.01 11.11
C ASN A 89 7.18 -5.91 10.45
N LYS A 90 7.18 -7.18 10.81
CA LYS A 90 8.09 -8.15 10.21
C LYS A 90 7.81 -8.33 8.72
N ILE A 91 6.53 -8.43 8.36
CA ILE A 91 6.13 -8.52 6.95
C ILE A 91 6.57 -7.27 6.19
N LEU A 92 6.29 -6.09 6.74
CA LEU A 92 6.64 -4.84 6.08
C LEU A 92 8.14 -4.70 5.87
N LYS A 93 8.95 -5.12 6.84
CA LYS A 93 10.40 -5.10 6.68
C LYS A 93 10.86 -6.02 5.56
N THR A 94 10.24 -7.19 5.45
CA THR A 94 10.58 -8.14 4.40
C THR A 94 10.20 -7.58 3.02
N VAL A 95 9.03 -6.96 2.92
CA VAL A 95 8.58 -6.35 1.66
C VAL A 95 9.51 -5.22 1.25
N GLN A 96 9.97 -4.42 2.19
CA GLN A 96 10.86 -3.28 1.90
C GLN A 96 12.17 -3.72 1.27
N LYS A 97 12.58 -4.95 1.46
CA LYS A 97 13.83 -5.46 0.85
C LYS A 97 13.77 -5.47 -0.66
N SER A 98 12.56 -5.45 -1.23
CA SER A 98 12.39 -5.37 -2.69
C SER A 98 12.50 -3.96 -3.23
N LEU A 99 12.52 -2.95 -2.36
CA LEU A 99 12.65 -1.56 -2.78
C LEU A 99 14.12 -1.18 -2.91
N ASP A 100 14.46 -0.57 -4.05
CA ASP A 100 15.78 -0.01 -4.22
C ASP A 100 15.99 1.15 -3.25
N ARG A 101 17.23 1.36 -2.86
CA ARG A 101 17.61 2.40 -1.89
C ARG A 101 17.26 3.81 -2.35
N SER A 102 17.13 4.02 -3.64
CA SER A 102 16.78 5.33 -4.18
C SER A 102 15.37 5.77 -3.81
N ASN A 103 14.53 4.82 -3.38
CA ASN A 103 13.16 5.12 -3.02
C ASN A 103 13.06 5.58 -1.56
N THR A 104 12.05 6.39 -1.27
CA THR A 104 11.78 6.84 0.09
C THR A 104 10.46 6.24 0.57
N LEU A 105 10.49 5.46 1.64
CA LEU A 105 9.28 4.94 2.24
C LEU A 105 8.66 6.04 3.10
N ILE A 106 7.49 6.53 2.69
CA ILE A 106 6.82 7.64 3.39
C ILE A 106 5.81 7.18 4.43
N GLY A 107 5.49 5.90 4.45
CA GLY A 107 4.58 5.34 5.44
C GLY A 107 4.16 3.94 5.09
N SER A 108 3.45 3.30 6.02
CA SER A 108 2.97 1.94 5.81
C SER A 108 1.76 1.67 6.69
N PHE A 109 0.95 0.70 6.28
CA PHE A 109 -0.23 0.29 7.03
C PHE A 109 -0.52 -1.17 6.71
N MET A 110 -0.90 -1.93 7.73
CA MET A 110 -1.37 -3.29 7.53
C MET A 110 -2.60 -3.57 8.38
N CYS A 111 -3.47 -4.42 7.87
CA CYS A 111 -4.60 -4.92 8.64
C CYS A 111 -4.81 -6.40 8.36
N GLN A 112 -5.55 -7.03 9.24
CA GLN A 112 -5.91 -8.43 9.07
C GLN A 112 -6.94 -8.55 7.93
N GLY A 113 -6.92 -9.67 7.23
CA GLY A 113 -7.66 -9.96 6.02
C GLY A 113 -8.95 -9.19 5.82
N LYS A 114 -10.01 -9.55 6.56
CA LYS A 114 -11.21 -8.74 6.55
C LYS A 114 -10.97 -7.48 7.34
N MET A 115 -11.31 -6.33 6.79
CA MET A 115 -11.16 -5.08 7.49
C MET A 115 -12.29 -4.91 8.51
N PRO A 116 -12.01 -5.04 9.82
CA PRO A 116 -13.03 -4.84 10.85
C PRO A 116 -13.56 -3.41 10.81
N LEU A 117 -14.79 -3.23 11.29
CA LEU A 117 -15.40 -1.90 11.33
C LEU A 117 -14.53 -0.89 12.07
N SER A 118 -13.91 -1.31 13.16
CA SER A 118 -13.03 -0.42 13.93
C SER A 118 -11.84 0.08 13.10
N VAL A 119 -11.27 -0.79 12.28
CA VAL A 119 -10.16 -0.40 11.41
C VAL A 119 -10.66 0.55 10.32
N ARG A 120 -11.81 0.26 9.74
CA ARG A 120 -12.40 1.13 8.73
C ARG A 120 -12.67 2.52 9.29
N GLN A 121 -13.21 2.60 10.50
CA GLN A 121 -13.47 3.88 11.14
C GLN A 121 -12.18 4.66 11.39
N ARG A 122 -11.15 3.97 11.85
CA ARG A 122 -9.85 4.59 12.07
C ARG A 122 -9.27 5.13 10.77
N TYR A 123 -9.38 4.34 9.71
CA TYR A 123 -8.87 4.72 8.41
C TYR A 123 -9.63 5.93 7.87
N GLN A 124 -10.94 5.96 8.04
CA GLN A 124 -11.75 7.09 7.64
C GLN A 124 -11.43 8.35 8.44
N ALA A 125 -11.11 8.20 9.72
CA ALA A 125 -10.71 9.33 10.55
C ALA A 125 -9.40 9.94 10.04
N MET A 126 -8.49 9.12 9.56
CA MET A 126 -7.23 9.59 9.01
C MET A 126 -7.43 10.46 7.77
N LYS A 127 -8.54 10.28 7.07
CA LYS A 127 -8.85 11.08 5.88
C LYS A 127 -9.10 12.54 6.18
N LYS A 128 -9.63 12.83 7.35
CA LYS A 128 -10.01 14.18 7.73
C LYS A 128 -8.83 15.01 8.15
N GLN A 129 -7.68 14.39 8.27
CA GLN A 129 -6.45 15.07 8.63
C GLN A 129 -5.64 15.31 7.38
N PRO A 130 -4.80 16.35 7.36
CA PRO A 130 -3.85 16.47 6.27
C PRO A 130 -3.14 15.14 6.17
N ILE A 131 -2.94 14.70 4.95
CA ILE A 131 -2.32 13.42 4.75
C ILE A 131 -0.90 13.49 5.23
N HIS A 132 -0.75 13.18 6.46
CA HIS A 132 0.54 12.80 6.96
C HIS A 132 0.35 11.35 7.32
N MET A 133 1.26 10.57 6.89
CA MET A 133 1.18 9.18 7.17
C MET A 133 1.32 8.99 8.66
N PRO A 134 0.55 8.08 9.23
CA PRO A 134 0.79 7.73 10.61
C PRO A 134 2.21 7.24 10.70
N ASN A 135 2.87 7.80 11.59
CA ASN A 135 4.26 7.44 11.78
C ASN A 135 4.36 6.08 12.41
#